data_da58e6133ff54c28a8fd9c37e688b288
#
_entry.id   da58e6133ff54c28a8fd9c37e688b288
#
_cell.length_a   1.000
_cell.length_b   1.000
_cell.length_c   1.000
_cell.angle_alpha   90.00
_cell.angle_beta   90.00
_cell.angle_gamma   90.00
#
_symmetry.space_group_name_H-M   'P 1'
#
loop_
_entity.id
_entity.type
_entity.pdbx_description
1 polymer ?
#
loop_
_entity_poly.entity_id
_entity_poly.type
_entity_poly.pdbx_seq_one_letter_code
_entity_poly.pdbx_strand_id
1 'polypeptide(L)'
;MTATRANVVSSFTIVKGSLIEETYAAFRAWDFALTKRENLTRMRDTGVLGARANWSLNVAKVINRRFDPASRDRPLVGLAQAGCDMHIWKPILLWHMTRDEFLIRDFLVTWLCPRFTEGAFRLRPDDITAYLESLKKRKGIEWSGAWTERTTERVASGLLRIAADFGLLKGTTVKEFASYHLPEESFLYVLHALAEINPSARSIIESADWHMYLLGQGDVERELLRLHQFHKLRYEVAGSLMSIDLPCASLAGYAKELAP
;
A
#
# COMPACT_ATOMS: atom_id res chain seq x y z
N MET A 1 -0.13 -2.56 19.20
CA MET A 1 0.51 -1.25 18.96
C MET A 1 -0.26 -0.53 17.87
N THR A 2 -1.05 0.47 18.20
CA THR A 2 -1.65 1.38 17.22
C THR A 2 -0.52 2.21 16.60
N ALA A 3 0.00 1.76 15.47
CA ALA A 3 0.97 2.55 14.74
C ALA A 3 0.28 3.82 14.26
N THR A 4 0.59 4.95 14.89
CA THR A 4 0.15 6.28 14.47
C THR A 4 0.64 6.44 13.03
N ARG A 5 -0.30 6.51 12.07
CA ARG A 5 0.05 6.77 10.67
C ARG A 5 0.52 8.21 10.56
N ALA A 6 1.58 8.42 9.76
CA ALA A 6 2.01 9.77 9.44
C ALA A 6 0.86 10.54 8.74
N ASN A 7 0.68 11.80 9.11
CA ASN A 7 -0.28 12.74 8.50
C ASN A 7 0.42 13.88 7.76
N VAL A 8 1.65 13.62 7.28
CA VAL A 8 2.48 14.59 6.58
C VAL A 8 2.32 14.45 5.08
N VAL A 9 1.89 15.52 4.43
CA VAL A 9 1.83 15.63 2.97
C VAL A 9 3.20 16.05 2.43
N SER A 10 3.77 15.23 1.56
CA SER A 10 5.06 15.47 0.92
C SER A 10 5.02 15.15 -0.57
N SER A 11 5.58 16.03 -1.38
CA SER A 11 5.72 15.80 -2.82
C SER A 11 6.89 14.88 -3.15
N PHE A 12 7.89 14.77 -2.28
CA PHE A 12 9.18 14.14 -2.60
C PHE A 12 9.02 12.68 -3.06
N THR A 13 8.33 11.88 -2.26
CA THR A 13 8.15 10.45 -2.55
C THR A 13 7.19 10.19 -3.71
N ILE A 14 6.13 11.01 -3.83
CA ILE A 14 5.14 10.91 -4.90
C ILE A 14 5.78 11.13 -6.27
N VAL A 15 6.59 12.17 -6.40
CA VAL A 15 7.28 12.50 -7.66
C VAL A 15 8.29 11.43 -8.09
N LYS A 16 8.80 10.63 -7.14
CA LYS A 16 9.71 9.50 -7.42
C LYS A 16 8.97 8.24 -7.89
N GLY A 17 7.67 8.15 -7.65
CA GLY A 17 6.82 7.04 -8.07
C GLY A 17 6.71 5.92 -7.04
N SER A 18 6.15 4.80 -7.47
CA SER A 18 5.91 3.63 -6.63
C SER A 18 7.19 2.93 -6.18
N LEU A 19 8.20 2.83 -7.06
CA LEU A 19 9.47 2.13 -6.84
C LEU A 19 9.26 0.65 -6.45
N ILE A 20 8.32 -0.03 -7.09
CA ILE A 20 7.94 -1.42 -6.79
C ILE A 20 9.14 -2.34 -6.99
N GLU A 21 9.74 -2.33 -8.18
CA GLU A 21 10.86 -3.20 -8.56
C GLU A 21 12.11 -2.92 -7.71
N GLU A 22 12.44 -1.65 -7.50
CA GLU A 22 13.56 -1.25 -6.68
C GLU A 22 13.39 -1.65 -5.21
N THR A 23 12.15 -1.55 -4.70
CA THR A 23 11.84 -1.97 -3.31
C THR A 23 11.93 -3.49 -3.18
N TYR A 24 11.41 -4.24 -4.16
CA TYR A 24 11.50 -5.70 -4.17
C TYR A 24 12.96 -6.16 -4.21
N ALA A 25 13.77 -5.59 -5.11
CA ALA A 25 15.20 -5.90 -5.22
C ALA A 25 15.97 -5.57 -3.94
N ALA A 26 15.66 -4.40 -3.32
CA ALA A 26 16.25 -4.00 -2.05
C ALA A 26 15.90 -4.99 -0.93
N PHE A 27 14.64 -5.42 -0.83
CA PHE A 27 14.20 -6.32 0.21
C PHE A 27 14.73 -7.75 0.01
N ARG A 28 14.84 -8.22 -1.22
CA ARG A 28 15.55 -9.48 -1.51
C ARG A 28 17.01 -9.47 -1.04
N ALA A 29 17.67 -8.33 -1.20
CA ALA A 29 19.06 -8.15 -0.80
C ALA A 29 19.23 -7.69 0.66
N TRP A 30 18.15 -7.56 1.44
CA TRP A 30 18.20 -7.04 2.80
C TRP A 30 18.94 -8.00 3.74
N ASP A 31 19.85 -7.46 4.55
CA ASP A 31 20.56 -8.19 5.59
C ASP A 31 20.08 -7.70 6.97
N PHE A 32 19.43 -8.58 7.72
CA PHE A 32 18.93 -8.26 9.05
C PHE A 32 20.02 -8.12 10.13
N ALA A 33 21.26 -8.52 9.84
CA ALA A 33 22.39 -8.29 10.74
C ALA A 33 22.93 -6.84 10.64
N LEU A 34 22.59 -6.14 9.55
CA LEU A 34 23.02 -4.77 9.30
C LEU A 34 21.92 -3.77 9.69
N THR A 35 22.36 -2.57 10.07
CA THR A 35 21.42 -1.45 10.25
C THR A 35 20.79 -1.03 8.92
N LYS A 36 19.66 -0.34 8.98
CA LYS A 36 19.00 0.21 7.79
C LYS A 36 19.93 1.06 6.94
N ARG A 37 20.77 1.89 7.58
CA ARG A 37 21.73 2.76 6.91
C ARG A 37 22.80 1.93 6.17
N GLU A 38 23.35 0.94 6.83
CA GLU A 38 24.38 0.07 6.24
C GLU A 38 23.83 -0.72 5.06
N ASN A 39 22.61 -1.29 5.19
CA ASN A 39 21.93 -1.94 4.08
C ASN A 39 21.78 -1.02 2.86
N LEU A 40 21.23 0.18 3.04
CA LEU A 40 21.02 1.13 1.93
C LEU A 40 22.33 1.60 1.32
N THR A 41 23.39 1.79 2.12
CA THR A 41 24.72 2.13 1.61
C THR A 41 25.27 0.99 0.77
N ARG A 42 25.31 -0.23 1.30
CA ARG A 42 25.77 -1.44 0.59
C ARG A 42 25.03 -1.64 -0.74
N MET A 43 23.70 -1.51 -0.74
CA MET A 43 22.91 -1.71 -1.95
C MET A 43 23.13 -0.63 -3.02
N ARG A 44 23.49 0.59 -2.62
CA ARG A 44 23.92 1.63 -3.56
C ARG A 44 25.26 1.29 -4.17
N ASP A 45 26.20 0.88 -3.36
CA ASP A 45 27.59 0.58 -3.78
C ASP A 45 27.64 -0.67 -4.66
N THR A 46 26.75 -1.64 -4.44
CA THR A 46 26.63 -2.86 -5.26
C THR A 46 25.69 -2.72 -6.46
N GLY A 47 25.06 -1.55 -6.67
CA GLY A 47 24.17 -1.30 -7.79
C GLY A 47 22.75 -1.90 -7.68
N VAL A 48 22.39 -2.54 -6.57
CA VAL A 48 21.03 -3.11 -6.34
C VAL A 48 19.94 -2.06 -6.49
N LEU A 49 20.20 -0.81 -6.06
CA LEU A 49 19.24 0.30 -6.17
C LEU A 49 19.31 1.04 -7.51
N GLY A 50 19.97 0.46 -8.51
CA GLY A 50 20.17 1.01 -9.84
C GLY A 50 21.55 1.57 -10.08
N ALA A 51 22.01 1.52 -11.34
CA ALA A 51 23.38 1.85 -11.73
C ALA A 51 23.71 3.37 -11.69
N ARG A 52 22.71 4.24 -11.80
CA ARG A 52 22.93 5.69 -11.80
C ARG A 52 22.97 6.24 -10.37
N ALA A 53 24.08 6.85 -9.97
CA ALA A 53 24.33 7.34 -8.60
C ALA A 53 23.21 8.26 -8.06
N ASN A 54 22.73 9.22 -8.85
CA ASN A 54 21.62 10.10 -8.44
C ASN A 54 20.30 9.36 -8.29
N TRP A 55 20.05 8.34 -9.11
CA TRP A 55 18.85 7.50 -9.00
C TRP A 55 18.92 6.63 -7.77
N SER A 56 19.98 5.87 -7.57
CA SER A 56 20.18 4.99 -6.41
C SER A 56 20.09 5.75 -5.07
N LEU A 57 20.63 6.99 -5.03
CA LEU A 57 20.49 7.87 -3.88
C LEU A 57 19.02 8.24 -3.60
N ASN A 58 18.24 8.56 -4.64
CA ASN A 58 16.83 8.87 -4.49
C ASN A 58 16.03 7.64 -4.05
N VAL A 59 16.27 6.47 -4.64
CA VAL A 59 15.66 5.20 -4.24
C VAL A 59 15.94 4.91 -2.77
N ALA A 60 17.21 5.02 -2.34
CA ALA A 60 17.58 4.82 -0.93
C ALA A 60 16.84 5.77 0.01
N LYS A 61 16.72 7.07 -0.34
CA LYS A 61 15.97 8.06 0.45
C LYS A 61 14.49 7.71 0.56
N VAL A 62 13.88 7.24 -0.53
CA VAL A 62 12.46 6.85 -0.53
C VAL A 62 12.24 5.60 0.30
N ILE A 63 13.05 4.56 0.14
CA ILE A 63 12.95 3.33 0.94
C ILE A 63 13.17 3.65 2.43
N ASN A 64 14.16 4.50 2.75
CA ASN A 64 14.42 4.91 4.12
C ASN A 64 13.20 5.59 4.77
N ARG A 65 12.46 6.38 4.00
CA ARG A 65 11.28 7.09 4.49
C ARG A 65 10.05 6.19 4.61
N ARG A 66 9.82 5.31 3.63
CA ARG A 66 8.58 4.52 3.50
C ARG A 66 8.51 3.31 4.41
N PHE A 67 9.64 2.73 4.80
CA PHE A 67 9.66 1.40 5.40
C PHE A 67 10.51 1.32 6.66
N ASP A 68 10.11 0.42 7.55
CA ASP A 68 10.87 -0.04 8.71
C ASP A 68 11.11 -1.56 8.63
N PRO A 69 12.11 -1.99 7.81
CA PRO A 69 12.34 -3.41 7.52
C PRO A 69 12.78 -4.25 8.74
N ALA A 70 13.39 -3.61 9.75
CA ALA A 70 13.85 -4.31 10.95
C ALA A 70 12.70 -4.64 11.91
N SER A 71 11.57 -3.94 11.80
CA SER A 71 10.41 -4.08 12.70
C SER A 71 9.14 -4.35 11.90
N ARG A 72 8.33 -3.32 11.73
CA ARG A 72 6.97 -3.39 11.18
C ARG A 72 6.88 -4.04 9.80
N ASP A 73 7.82 -3.78 8.92
CA ASP A 73 7.81 -4.26 7.54
C ASP A 73 8.62 -5.56 7.34
N ARG A 74 9.06 -6.19 8.45
CA ARG A 74 9.83 -7.44 8.40
C ARG A 74 9.11 -8.59 7.65
N PRO A 75 7.79 -8.80 7.80
CA PRO A 75 7.09 -9.82 7.02
C PRO A 75 7.14 -9.57 5.51
N LEU A 76 7.00 -8.31 5.07
CA LEU A 76 7.09 -7.92 3.67
C LEU A 76 8.50 -8.18 3.08
N VAL A 77 9.55 -7.92 3.88
CA VAL A 77 10.95 -8.23 3.50
C VAL A 77 11.14 -9.74 3.39
N GLY A 78 10.63 -10.50 4.36
CA GLY A 78 10.72 -11.98 4.35
C GLY A 78 10.07 -12.59 3.10
N LEU A 79 8.92 -12.09 2.69
CA LEU A 79 8.25 -12.52 1.44
C LEU A 79 9.12 -12.24 0.20
N ALA A 80 9.74 -11.08 0.11
CA ALA A 80 10.64 -10.76 -1.00
C ALA A 80 11.87 -11.68 -1.01
N GLN A 81 12.47 -11.96 0.15
CA GLN A 81 13.62 -12.88 0.28
C GLN A 81 13.27 -14.32 -0.09
N ALA A 82 12.05 -14.76 0.24
CA ALA A 82 11.54 -16.07 -0.14
C ALA A 82 11.19 -16.17 -1.64
N GLY A 83 11.20 -15.07 -2.39
CA GLY A 83 10.87 -15.07 -3.81
C GLY A 83 9.38 -15.05 -4.11
N CYS A 84 8.57 -14.51 -3.20
CA CYS A 84 7.12 -14.36 -3.41
C CYS A 84 6.80 -13.71 -4.75
N ASP A 85 5.80 -14.25 -5.45
CA ASP A 85 5.37 -13.73 -6.74
C ASP A 85 5.00 -12.24 -6.65
N MET A 86 5.42 -11.47 -7.65
CA MET A 86 5.15 -10.03 -7.70
C MET A 86 3.66 -9.71 -7.74
N HIS A 87 2.85 -10.59 -8.30
CA HIS A 87 1.40 -10.45 -8.35
C HIS A 87 0.78 -10.44 -6.93
N ILE A 88 1.32 -11.26 -6.02
CA ILE A 88 0.90 -11.35 -4.62
C ILE A 88 1.60 -10.27 -3.79
N TRP A 89 2.90 -10.10 -3.98
CA TRP A 89 3.71 -9.19 -3.17
C TRP A 89 3.37 -7.71 -3.35
N LYS A 90 3.02 -7.31 -4.56
CA LYS A 90 2.75 -5.92 -4.92
C LYS A 90 1.53 -5.32 -4.17
N PRO A 91 0.36 -5.95 -4.07
CA PRO A 91 -0.73 -5.45 -3.22
C PRO A 91 -0.35 -5.36 -1.74
N ILE A 92 0.44 -6.32 -1.24
CA ILE A 92 0.96 -6.29 0.12
C ILE A 92 1.89 -5.08 0.33
N LEU A 93 2.77 -4.81 -0.64
CA LEU A 93 3.61 -3.60 -0.63
C LEU A 93 2.77 -2.33 -0.51
N LEU A 94 1.65 -2.22 -1.23
CA LEU A 94 0.78 -1.05 -1.17
C LEU A 94 0.29 -0.79 0.26
N TRP A 95 -0.17 -1.83 0.96
CA TRP A 95 -0.61 -1.72 2.34
C TRP A 95 0.51 -1.24 3.26
N HIS A 96 1.71 -1.81 3.16
CA HIS A 96 2.87 -1.40 3.97
C HIS A 96 3.30 0.04 3.66
N MET A 97 3.44 0.39 2.39
CA MET A 97 3.84 1.72 1.93
C MET A 97 2.92 2.83 2.44
N THR A 98 1.61 2.61 2.43
CA THR A 98 0.61 3.60 2.83
C THR A 98 0.55 3.84 4.34
N ARG A 99 1.31 3.13 5.15
CA ARG A 99 1.45 3.41 6.59
C ARG A 99 2.23 4.69 6.85
N ASP A 100 3.25 4.99 6.02
CA ASP A 100 4.07 6.19 6.15
C ASP A 100 3.84 7.22 5.03
N GLU A 101 3.07 6.84 3.99
CA GLU A 101 2.73 7.71 2.88
C GLU A 101 1.26 8.17 2.98
N PHE A 102 1.03 9.16 3.86
CA PHE A 102 -0.32 9.70 4.08
C PHE A 102 -1.03 10.08 2.78
N LEU A 103 -0.36 10.83 1.89
CA LEU A 103 -1.00 11.34 0.67
C LEU A 103 -1.44 10.24 -0.28
N ILE A 104 -0.66 9.16 -0.41
CA ILE A 104 -1.05 8.01 -1.25
C ILE A 104 -2.29 7.34 -0.66
N ARG A 105 -2.27 7.06 0.65
CA ARG A 105 -3.42 6.44 1.31
C ARG A 105 -4.67 7.31 1.23
N ASP A 106 -4.55 8.59 1.58
CA ASP A 106 -5.68 9.51 1.57
C ASP A 106 -6.27 9.63 0.15
N PHE A 107 -5.43 9.75 -0.87
CA PHE A 107 -5.86 9.77 -2.26
C PHE A 107 -6.62 8.50 -2.65
N LEU A 108 -6.10 7.32 -2.35
CA LEU A 108 -6.74 6.05 -2.70
C LEU A 108 -8.07 5.86 -1.98
N VAL A 109 -8.12 6.17 -0.69
CA VAL A 109 -9.28 5.93 0.17
C VAL A 109 -10.36 6.99 -0.01
N THR A 110 -10.00 8.27 -0.05
CA THR A 110 -10.97 9.37 0.03
C THR A 110 -11.29 10.02 -1.31
N TRP A 111 -10.48 9.76 -2.34
CA TRP A 111 -10.70 10.30 -3.67
C TRP A 111 -10.91 9.22 -4.74
N LEU A 112 -9.98 8.27 -4.86
CA LEU A 112 -10.02 7.29 -5.96
C LEU A 112 -11.16 6.27 -5.79
N CYS A 113 -11.29 5.66 -4.60
CA CYS A 113 -12.35 4.68 -4.35
C CYS A 113 -13.75 5.27 -4.48
N PRO A 114 -14.09 6.47 -3.94
CA PRO A 114 -15.37 7.11 -4.23
C PRO A 114 -15.61 7.33 -5.72
N ARG A 115 -14.62 7.79 -6.50
CA ARG A 115 -14.75 7.94 -7.96
C ARG A 115 -15.03 6.62 -8.67
N PHE A 116 -14.42 5.53 -8.20
CA PHE A 116 -14.73 4.19 -8.70
C PHE A 116 -16.19 3.81 -8.43
N THR A 117 -16.66 4.01 -7.20
CA THR A 117 -18.04 3.70 -6.80
C THR A 117 -19.07 4.55 -7.56
N GLU A 118 -18.73 5.81 -7.84
CA GLU A 118 -19.55 6.73 -8.65
C GLU A 118 -19.56 6.39 -10.16
N GLY A 119 -18.74 5.42 -10.59
CA GLY A 119 -18.67 5.01 -12.00
C GLY A 119 -17.90 5.99 -12.88
N ALA A 120 -16.97 6.76 -12.33
CA ALA A 120 -16.13 7.68 -13.12
C ALA A 120 -15.35 6.90 -14.19
N PHE A 121 -15.38 7.41 -15.44
CA PHE A 121 -14.79 6.68 -16.57
C PHE A 121 -13.38 7.15 -16.91
N ARG A 122 -13.11 8.45 -16.83
CA ARG A 122 -11.83 9.05 -17.21
C ARG A 122 -11.30 9.91 -16.07
N LEU A 123 -10.02 9.75 -15.77
CA LEU A 123 -9.32 10.48 -14.72
C LEU A 123 -8.11 11.19 -15.32
N ARG A 124 -7.96 12.47 -15.01
CA ARG A 124 -6.85 13.32 -15.45
C ARG A 124 -6.19 14.00 -14.26
N PRO A 125 -4.93 14.44 -14.37
CA PRO A 125 -4.26 15.20 -13.31
C PRO A 125 -5.04 16.41 -12.81
N ASP A 126 -5.76 17.12 -13.71
CA ASP A 126 -6.55 18.30 -13.37
C ASP A 126 -7.69 17.98 -12.39
N ASP A 127 -8.28 16.76 -12.47
CA ASP A 127 -9.33 16.32 -11.57
C ASP A 127 -8.82 16.19 -10.13
N ILE A 128 -7.51 15.95 -9.95
CA ILE A 128 -6.87 15.80 -8.64
C ILE A 128 -6.47 17.14 -8.03
N THR A 129 -6.30 18.18 -8.84
CA THR A 129 -5.90 19.50 -8.35
C THR A 129 -6.91 20.01 -7.32
N ALA A 130 -8.21 19.89 -7.59
CA ALA A 130 -9.27 20.28 -6.67
C ALA A 130 -9.22 19.48 -5.33
N TYR A 131 -8.92 18.18 -5.40
CA TYR A 131 -8.70 17.36 -4.22
C TYR A 131 -7.50 17.85 -3.41
N LEU A 132 -6.35 18.12 -4.03
CA LEU A 132 -5.16 18.61 -3.35
C LEU A 132 -5.41 19.97 -2.69
N GLU A 133 -6.16 20.88 -3.34
CA GLU A 133 -6.54 22.16 -2.74
C GLU A 133 -7.51 21.97 -1.54
N SER A 134 -8.44 21.04 -1.63
CA SER A 134 -9.31 20.69 -0.49
C SER A 134 -8.52 20.13 0.68
N LEU A 135 -7.48 19.36 0.42
CA LEU A 135 -6.62 18.76 1.42
C LEU A 135 -5.84 19.80 2.22
N LYS A 136 -5.43 20.92 1.60
CA LYS A 136 -4.76 22.05 2.27
C LYS A 136 -5.64 22.68 3.37
N LYS A 137 -6.95 22.57 3.26
CA LYS A 137 -7.92 23.16 4.21
C LYS A 137 -8.26 22.22 5.36
N ARG A 138 -7.84 20.95 5.31
CA ARG A 138 -8.11 19.96 6.37
C ARG A 138 -7.23 20.20 7.59
N LYS A 139 -7.87 20.26 8.78
CA LYS A 139 -7.15 20.37 10.06
C LYS A 139 -6.37 19.08 10.37
N GLY A 140 -5.25 19.21 11.06
CA GLY A 140 -4.44 18.09 11.53
C GLY A 140 -3.54 17.45 10.45
N ILE A 141 -3.42 18.07 9.27
CA ILE A 141 -2.51 17.66 8.22
C ILE A 141 -1.33 18.60 8.16
N GLU A 142 -0.13 18.07 8.21
CA GLU A 142 1.12 18.80 8.09
C GLU A 142 1.60 18.79 6.63
N TRP A 143 2.07 19.95 6.15
CA TRP A 143 2.62 20.09 4.79
C TRP A 143 4.13 20.29 4.86
N SER A 144 4.87 19.44 4.16
CA SER A 144 6.31 19.58 4.01
C SER A 144 6.66 20.62 2.94
N GLY A 145 6.46 21.91 3.25
CA GLY A 145 6.80 23.02 2.39
C GLY A 145 5.66 23.49 1.45
N ALA A 146 5.84 24.68 0.88
CA ALA A 146 4.93 25.25 -0.11
C ALA A 146 5.15 24.59 -1.48
N TRP A 147 4.06 24.28 -2.18
CA TRP A 147 4.12 23.74 -3.54
C TRP A 147 3.83 24.82 -4.57
N THR A 148 4.66 24.89 -5.62
CA THR A 148 4.35 25.64 -6.82
C THR A 148 3.29 24.90 -7.64
N GLU A 149 2.62 25.59 -8.56
CA GLU A 149 1.67 25.00 -9.51
C GLU A 149 2.27 23.76 -10.20
N ARG A 150 3.49 23.89 -10.74
CA ARG A 150 4.22 22.78 -11.36
C ARG A 150 4.46 21.61 -10.41
N THR A 151 4.66 21.87 -9.11
CA THR A 151 4.80 20.80 -8.12
C THR A 151 3.47 20.09 -7.92
N THR A 152 2.37 20.84 -7.82
CA THR A 152 1.01 20.30 -7.70
C THR A 152 0.64 19.41 -8.89
N GLU A 153 0.89 19.85 -10.11
CA GLU A 153 0.68 19.06 -11.35
C GLU A 153 1.49 17.75 -11.34
N ARG A 154 2.77 17.82 -10.93
CA ARG A 154 3.64 16.64 -10.85
C ARG A 154 3.16 15.66 -9.77
N VAL A 155 2.65 16.16 -8.65
CA VAL A 155 2.08 15.31 -7.60
C VAL A 155 0.78 14.67 -8.09
N ALA A 156 -0.11 15.43 -8.72
CA ALA A 156 -1.35 14.92 -9.29
C ALA A 156 -1.08 13.78 -10.30
N SER A 157 -0.19 14.03 -11.26
CA SER A 157 0.25 13.02 -12.23
C SER A 157 0.94 11.82 -11.54
N GLY A 158 1.70 12.08 -10.49
CA GLY A 158 2.38 11.05 -9.69
C GLY A 158 1.41 10.12 -8.97
N LEU A 159 0.34 10.64 -8.38
CA LEU A 159 -0.70 9.85 -7.70
C LEU A 159 -1.42 8.92 -8.68
N LEU A 160 -1.83 9.43 -9.85
CA LEU A 160 -2.44 8.60 -10.90
C LEU A 160 -1.48 7.52 -11.43
N ARG A 161 -0.19 7.85 -11.57
CA ARG A 161 0.82 6.89 -11.98
C ARG A 161 0.99 5.80 -10.93
N ILE A 162 1.09 6.15 -9.64
CA ILE A 162 1.20 5.18 -8.57
C ILE A 162 -0.01 4.24 -8.56
N ALA A 163 -1.25 4.76 -8.68
CA ALA A 163 -2.43 3.91 -8.79
C ALA A 163 -2.39 2.97 -10.00
N ALA A 164 -1.84 3.42 -11.13
CA ALA A 164 -1.64 2.58 -12.31
C ALA A 164 -0.52 1.55 -12.11
N ASP A 165 0.58 1.91 -11.46
CA ASP A 165 1.67 0.99 -11.13
C ASP A 165 1.18 -0.17 -10.26
N PHE A 166 0.22 0.09 -9.36
CA PHE A 166 -0.45 -0.94 -8.55
C PHE A 166 -1.59 -1.67 -9.26
N GLY A 167 -1.89 -1.32 -10.50
CA GLY A 167 -2.91 -2.00 -11.31
C GLY A 167 -4.35 -1.56 -11.08
N LEU A 168 -4.58 -0.52 -10.28
CA LEU A 168 -5.92 0.04 -10.04
C LEU A 168 -6.43 0.84 -11.25
N LEU A 169 -5.51 1.43 -11.97
CA LEU A 169 -5.76 2.22 -13.17
C LEU A 169 -4.96 1.69 -14.37
N LYS A 170 -5.42 2.00 -15.57
CA LYS A 170 -4.74 1.76 -16.86
C LYS A 170 -4.73 3.04 -17.70
N GLY A 171 -3.96 3.03 -18.78
CA GLY A 171 -3.83 4.18 -19.70
C GLY A 171 -2.59 5.04 -19.41
N THR A 172 -2.27 5.95 -20.31
CA THR A 172 -1.08 6.83 -20.22
C THR A 172 -1.44 8.22 -19.69
N THR A 173 -1.88 9.13 -20.54
CA THR A 173 -2.23 10.50 -20.17
C THR A 173 -3.59 10.59 -19.47
N VAL A 174 -4.59 9.91 -20.02
CA VAL A 174 -5.90 9.73 -19.40
C VAL A 174 -5.92 8.35 -18.77
N LYS A 175 -6.32 8.30 -17.51
CA LYS A 175 -6.44 7.05 -16.76
C LYS A 175 -7.88 6.59 -16.76
N GLU A 176 -8.05 5.27 -16.76
CA GLU A 176 -9.33 4.57 -16.61
C GLU A 176 -9.17 3.51 -15.53
N PHE A 177 -10.24 3.16 -14.85
CA PHE A 177 -10.20 2.04 -13.91
C PHE A 177 -9.86 0.73 -14.63
N ALA A 178 -8.96 -0.04 -14.06
CA ALA A 178 -8.67 -1.39 -14.53
C ALA A 178 -9.67 -2.38 -13.93
N SER A 179 -9.79 -3.56 -14.56
CA SER A 179 -10.46 -4.71 -13.91
C SER A 179 -9.52 -5.26 -12.84
N TYR A 180 -9.53 -4.60 -11.68
CA TYR A 180 -8.66 -4.96 -10.58
C TYR A 180 -9.26 -6.10 -9.76
N HIS A 181 -8.44 -7.08 -9.43
CA HIS A 181 -8.76 -8.15 -8.50
C HIS A 181 -7.62 -8.26 -7.48
N LEU A 182 -7.97 -8.22 -6.21
CA LEU A 182 -7.01 -8.45 -5.13
C LEU A 182 -6.77 -9.96 -5.01
N PRO A 183 -5.53 -10.47 -5.16
CA PRO A 183 -5.24 -11.90 -4.99
C PRO A 183 -5.65 -12.41 -3.61
N GLU A 184 -6.13 -13.64 -3.55
CA GLU A 184 -6.58 -14.30 -2.31
C GLU A 184 -5.52 -14.22 -1.21
N GLU A 185 -4.29 -14.52 -1.55
CA GLU A 185 -3.15 -14.50 -0.63
C GLU A 185 -2.88 -13.09 -0.09
N SER A 186 -2.99 -12.09 -0.95
CA SER A 186 -2.84 -10.70 -0.55
C SER A 186 -4.01 -10.22 0.31
N PHE A 187 -5.24 -10.67 0.01
CA PHE A 187 -6.42 -10.39 0.82
C PHE A 187 -6.26 -10.97 2.23
N LEU A 188 -5.89 -12.25 2.33
CA LEU A 188 -5.64 -12.93 3.62
C LEU A 188 -4.50 -12.26 4.40
N TYR A 189 -3.44 -11.80 3.71
CA TYR A 189 -2.36 -11.06 4.36
C TYR A 189 -2.86 -9.76 4.99
N VAL A 190 -3.62 -8.95 4.24
CA VAL A 190 -4.20 -7.69 4.75
C VAL A 190 -5.19 -7.97 5.88
N LEU A 191 -5.95 -9.05 5.80
CA LEU A 191 -6.89 -9.47 6.82
C LEU A 191 -6.16 -9.77 8.16
N HIS A 192 -5.05 -10.52 8.13
CA HIS A 192 -4.21 -10.76 9.31
C HIS A 192 -3.62 -9.45 9.85
N ALA A 193 -3.16 -8.58 8.96
CA ALA A 193 -2.59 -7.29 9.36
C ALA A 193 -3.62 -6.38 10.05
N LEU A 194 -4.86 -6.38 9.59
CA LEU A 194 -5.95 -5.64 10.22
C LEU A 194 -6.36 -6.27 11.54
N ALA A 195 -6.38 -7.60 11.65
CA ALA A 195 -6.70 -8.32 12.90
C ALA A 195 -5.68 -8.03 14.01
N GLU A 196 -4.39 -7.88 13.68
CA GLU A 196 -3.37 -7.44 14.66
C GLU A 196 -3.58 -6.00 15.14
N ILE A 197 -4.19 -5.13 14.33
CA ILE A 197 -4.51 -3.75 14.73
C ILE A 197 -5.77 -3.74 15.60
N ASN A 198 -6.82 -4.43 15.17
CA ASN A 198 -8.07 -4.57 15.91
C ASN A 198 -8.73 -5.92 15.55
N PRO A 199 -8.85 -6.87 16.48
CA PRO A 199 -9.36 -8.21 16.22
C PRO A 199 -10.88 -8.28 16.02
N SER A 200 -11.61 -7.18 16.17
CA SER A 200 -13.05 -7.15 15.95
C SER A 200 -13.39 -7.40 14.46
N ALA A 201 -14.16 -8.44 14.17
CA ALA A 201 -14.59 -8.79 12.82
C ALA A 201 -15.27 -7.59 12.12
N ARG A 202 -16.13 -6.86 12.83
CA ARG A 202 -16.76 -5.64 12.31
C ARG A 202 -15.71 -4.59 11.93
N SER A 203 -14.74 -4.29 12.81
CA SER A 203 -13.70 -3.31 12.54
C SER A 203 -12.80 -3.71 11.38
N ILE A 204 -12.56 -5.00 11.19
CA ILE A 204 -11.80 -5.53 10.06
C ILE A 204 -12.58 -5.31 8.75
N ILE A 205 -13.85 -5.68 8.71
CA ILE A 205 -14.72 -5.57 7.53
C ILE A 205 -14.94 -4.11 7.14
N GLU A 206 -15.19 -3.23 8.11
CA GLU A 206 -15.43 -1.79 7.91
C GLU A 206 -14.14 -0.98 7.74
N SER A 207 -12.97 -1.62 7.72
CA SER A 207 -11.70 -0.91 7.60
C SER A 207 -11.60 -0.12 6.31
N ALA A 208 -11.29 1.16 6.41
CA ALA A 208 -11.03 2.02 5.23
C ALA A 208 -9.82 1.57 4.40
N ASP A 209 -8.99 0.65 4.90
CA ASP A 209 -7.84 0.13 4.15
C ASP A 209 -8.25 -0.71 2.94
N TRP A 210 -9.45 -1.31 2.96
CA TRP A 210 -9.99 -2.03 1.81
C TRP A 210 -10.24 -1.11 0.60
N HIS A 211 -10.56 0.16 0.85
CA HIS A 211 -10.73 1.16 -0.21
C HIS A 211 -9.47 1.38 -1.04
N MET A 212 -8.28 1.08 -0.51
CA MET A 212 -7.03 1.13 -1.29
C MET A 212 -7.01 0.12 -2.43
N TYR A 213 -7.84 -0.91 -2.34
CA TYR A 213 -8.02 -1.97 -3.34
C TYR A 213 -9.36 -1.86 -4.08
N LEU A 214 -10.03 -0.72 -3.98
CA LEU A 214 -11.36 -0.46 -4.57
C LEU A 214 -12.44 -1.42 -4.05
N LEU A 215 -12.27 -1.97 -2.84
CA LEU A 215 -13.22 -2.87 -2.21
C LEU A 215 -14.07 -2.10 -1.21
N GLY A 216 -15.39 -2.18 -1.36
CA GLY A 216 -16.34 -1.75 -0.34
C GLY A 216 -16.64 -2.87 0.66
N GLN A 217 -17.39 -2.56 1.73
CA GLN A 217 -17.74 -3.52 2.78
C GLN A 217 -18.39 -4.79 2.20
N GLY A 218 -19.37 -4.65 1.29
CA GLY A 218 -20.05 -5.80 0.67
C GLY A 218 -19.12 -6.66 -0.20
N ASP A 219 -18.05 -6.09 -0.76
CA ASP A 219 -17.03 -6.86 -1.50
C ASP A 219 -16.21 -7.69 -0.54
N VAL A 220 -15.81 -7.11 0.61
CA VAL A 220 -15.07 -7.80 1.66
C VAL A 220 -15.89 -8.95 2.24
N GLU A 221 -17.16 -8.71 2.56
CA GLU A 221 -18.07 -9.75 3.07
C GLU A 221 -18.25 -10.90 2.07
N ARG A 222 -18.41 -10.60 0.78
CA ARG A 222 -18.49 -11.64 -0.27
C ARG A 222 -17.22 -12.48 -0.35
N GLU A 223 -16.07 -11.84 -0.25
CA GLU A 223 -14.79 -12.55 -0.27
C GLU A 223 -14.59 -13.40 0.98
N LEU A 224 -14.97 -12.92 2.17
CA LEU A 224 -14.95 -13.71 3.41
C LEU A 224 -15.86 -14.94 3.31
N LEU A 225 -17.07 -14.80 2.76
CA LEU A 225 -17.99 -15.92 2.54
C LEU A 225 -17.39 -16.93 1.55
N ARG A 226 -16.79 -16.46 0.46
CA ARG A 226 -16.11 -17.32 -0.51
C ARG A 226 -14.97 -18.10 0.17
N LEU A 227 -14.11 -17.43 0.92
CA LEU A 227 -12.99 -18.06 1.62
C LEU A 227 -13.45 -19.06 2.69
N HIS A 228 -14.56 -18.75 3.38
CA HIS A 228 -15.19 -19.69 4.31
C HIS A 228 -15.66 -20.97 3.61
N GLN A 229 -16.31 -20.87 2.44
CA GLN A 229 -16.76 -22.01 1.65
C GLN A 229 -15.59 -22.89 1.18
N PHE A 230 -14.43 -22.30 0.89
CA PHE A 230 -13.21 -23.02 0.52
C PHE A 230 -12.34 -23.44 1.72
N HIS A 231 -12.85 -23.32 2.96
CA HIS A 231 -12.15 -23.69 4.19
C HIS A 231 -10.79 -22.97 4.41
N LYS A 232 -10.62 -21.78 3.84
CA LYS A 232 -9.42 -20.95 4.00
C LYS A 232 -9.42 -20.15 5.30
N LEU A 233 -10.60 -19.88 5.83
CA LEU A 233 -10.86 -19.25 7.12
C LEU A 233 -12.26 -19.66 7.60
N ARG A 234 -12.63 -19.26 8.83
CA ARG A 234 -14.01 -19.38 9.31
C ARG A 234 -14.60 -17.98 9.46
N TYR A 235 -15.73 -17.74 8.81
CA TYR A 235 -16.51 -16.53 8.92
C TYR A 235 -17.94 -16.87 9.28
N GLU A 236 -18.42 -16.32 10.39
CA GLU A 236 -19.78 -16.59 10.88
C GLU A 236 -20.50 -15.29 11.19
N VAL A 237 -21.78 -15.24 10.84
CA VAL A 237 -22.68 -14.12 11.12
C VAL A 237 -23.93 -14.67 11.78
N ALA A 238 -24.25 -14.19 12.98
CA ALA A 238 -25.45 -14.52 13.73
C ALA A 238 -26.12 -13.22 14.21
N GLY A 239 -27.05 -12.71 13.42
CA GLY A 239 -27.67 -11.41 13.66
C GLY A 239 -26.65 -10.27 13.58
N SER A 240 -26.40 -9.58 14.68
CA SER A 240 -25.38 -8.51 14.77
C SER A 240 -23.97 -9.00 15.17
N LEU A 241 -23.85 -10.28 15.50
CA LEU A 241 -22.57 -10.88 15.89
C LEU A 241 -21.84 -11.39 14.66
N MET A 242 -20.58 -11.03 14.55
CA MET A 242 -19.70 -11.49 13.48
C MET A 242 -18.40 -12.03 14.09
N SER A 243 -17.89 -13.13 13.58
CA SER A 243 -16.58 -13.69 13.94
C SER A 243 -15.79 -14.05 12.69
N ILE A 244 -14.48 -13.86 12.78
CA ILE A 244 -13.51 -14.26 11.75
C ILE A 244 -12.40 -15.03 12.48
N ASP A 245 -12.26 -16.31 12.16
CA ASP A 245 -11.14 -17.13 12.63
C ASP A 245 -10.16 -17.30 11.47
N LEU A 246 -8.95 -16.79 11.65
CA LEU A 246 -7.91 -16.77 10.63
C LEU A 246 -7.10 -18.07 10.65
N PRO A 247 -6.53 -18.48 9.50
CA PRO A 247 -5.76 -19.72 9.41
C PRO A 247 -4.48 -19.71 10.25
N CYS A 248 -3.88 -18.52 10.48
CA CYS A 248 -2.68 -18.34 11.29
C CYS A 248 -2.92 -17.40 12.46
N ALA A 249 -2.20 -17.64 13.56
CA ALA A 249 -2.31 -16.84 14.77
C ALA A 249 -1.72 -15.41 14.64
N SER A 250 -0.91 -15.16 13.61
CA SER A 250 -0.26 -13.86 13.39
C SER A 250 0.05 -13.61 11.93
N LEU A 251 0.20 -12.32 11.56
CA LEU A 251 0.67 -11.88 10.24
C LEU A 251 2.03 -12.50 9.88
N ALA A 252 2.96 -12.56 10.84
CA ALA A 252 4.27 -13.16 10.61
C ALA A 252 4.19 -14.68 10.38
N GLY A 253 3.23 -15.37 11.01
CA GLY A 253 2.91 -16.76 10.74
C GLY A 253 2.41 -16.95 9.32
N TYR A 254 1.40 -16.19 8.93
CA TYR A 254 0.84 -16.24 7.58
C TYR A 254 1.87 -15.90 6.50
N ALA A 255 2.69 -14.87 6.72
CA ALA A 255 3.76 -14.52 5.77
C ALA A 255 4.78 -15.66 5.56
N LYS A 256 5.02 -16.52 6.56
CA LYS A 256 5.88 -17.72 6.41
C LYS A 256 5.20 -18.82 5.62
N GLU A 257 3.89 -19.01 5.79
CA GLU A 257 3.12 -19.99 5.00
C GLU A 257 2.97 -19.55 3.54
N LEU A 258 2.90 -18.25 3.30
CA LEU A 258 2.80 -17.66 1.97
C LEU A 258 4.14 -17.70 1.20
N ALA A 259 5.25 -17.87 1.90
CA ALA A 259 6.58 -18.01 1.28
C ALA A 259 6.64 -19.32 0.47
N PRO A 260 7.06 -19.29 -0.83
CA PRO A 260 7.17 -20.47 -1.68
C PRO A 260 8.22 -21.45 -1.18
#